data_210b7247c80da762b1aa1e4cd36a4f79
#
_entry.id   210b7247c80da762b1aa1e4cd36a4f79
#
_cell.length_a   1.000
_cell.length_b   1.000
_cell.length_c   1.000
_cell.angle_alpha   90.00
_cell.angle_beta   90.00
_cell.angle_gamma   90.00
#
_symmetry.space_group_name_H-M   'P 1'
#
loop_
_entity.id
_entity.type
_entity.pdbx_description
1 polymer ?
#
loop_
_entity_poly.entity_id
_entity_poly.type
_entity_poly.pdbx_seq_one_letter_code
_entity_poly.pdbx_strand_id
1 'polypeptide(L)'
;LGLAAGAGKLVYGTPMVCEALRKGKKIYFVFEAEGTSENTHKRISDKCKFYGARLLRVGVDTSEFARLLGKTGELAVAALADQSFAEGIEKLI
;
A
#
# COMPACT_ATOMS: atom_id res chain seq x y z
N LEU A 1 -8.36 3.90 -6.11
CA LEU A 1 -6.89 4.01 -6.07
C LEU A 1 -6.38 5.07 -7.04
N GLY A 2 -6.95 5.15 -8.25
CA GLY A 2 -6.53 6.15 -9.22
C GLY A 2 -6.68 7.58 -8.71
N LEU A 3 -7.76 7.88 -8.02
CA LEU A 3 -7.97 9.20 -7.44
C LEU A 3 -6.95 9.50 -6.34
N ALA A 4 -6.66 8.51 -5.51
CA ALA A 4 -5.68 8.68 -4.44
C ALA A 4 -4.28 8.91 -5.01
N ALA A 5 -3.91 8.18 -6.06
CA ALA A 5 -2.64 8.37 -6.75
C ALA A 5 -2.53 9.77 -7.35
N GLY A 6 -3.60 10.23 -8.01
CA GLY A 6 -3.64 11.58 -8.58
C GLY A 6 -3.56 12.68 -7.54
N ALA A 7 -4.04 12.42 -6.32
CA ALA A 7 -3.98 13.37 -5.24
C ALA A 7 -2.65 13.36 -4.46
N GLY A 8 -1.73 12.46 -4.82
CA GLY A 8 -0.44 12.37 -4.13
C GLY A 8 -0.51 11.83 -2.72
N LYS A 9 -1.55 11.06 -2.41
CA LYS A 9 -1.77 10.52 -1.05
C LYS A 9 -1.28 9.09 -0.87
N LEU A 10 -0.58 8.54 -1.86
CA LEU A 10 -0.05 7.19 -1.81
C LEU A 10 1.47 7.21 -1.63
N VAL A 11 1.95 6.24 -0.87
CA VAL A 11 3.38 5.95 -0.71
C VAL A 11 3.65 4.66 -1.47
N TYR A 12 4.65 4.67 -2.35
CA TYR A 12 4.92 3.55 -3.25
C TYR A 12 6.19 2.80 -2.87
N GLY A 13 6.10 1.48 -2.92
CA GLY A 13 7.25 0.60 -2.74
C GLY A 13 7.49 0.22 -1.29
N THR A 14 7.99 -1.01 -1.09
CA THR A 14 8.21 -1.57 0.25
C THR A 14 9.11 -0.70 1.14
N PRO A 15 10.29 -0.22 0.66
CA PRO A 15 11.15 0.61 1.51
C PRO A 15 10.48 1.90 1.95
N MET A 16 9.75 2.55 1.05
CA MET A 16 9.08 3.83 1.35
C MET A 16 7.91 3.63 2.31
N VAL A 17 7.17 2.54 2.16
CA VAL A 17 6.07 2.22 3.07
C VAL A 17 6.59 1.94 4.47
N CYS A 18 7.64 1.13 4.60
CA CYS A 18 8.28 0.85 5.89
C CYS A 18 8.80 2.12 6.54
N GLU A 19 9.42 2.99 5.76
CA GLU A 19 9.94 4.26 6.25
C GLU A 19 8.82 5.17 6.75
N ALA A 20 7.72 5.26 6.00
CA ALA A 20 6.56 6.05 6.39
C ALA A 20 5.95 5.57 7.70
N LEU A 21 5.84 4.24 7.86
CA LEU A 21 5.34 3.64 9.10
C LEU A 21 6.28 3.95 10.27
N ARG A 22 7.59 3.82 10.04
CA ARG A 22 8.61 4.07 11.06
C ARG A 22 8.61 5.52 11.54
N LYS A 23 8.39 6.46 10.62
CA LYS A 23 8.36 7.89 10.93
C LYS A 23 7.07 8.33 11.62
N GLY A 24 6.13 7.44 11.82
CA GLY A 24 4.87 7.76 12.47
C GLY A 24 3.85 8.46 11.57
N LYS A 25 4.01 8.39 10.26
CA LYS A 25 2.99 8.88 9.33
C LYS A 25 1.73 8.06 9.50
N LYS A 26 0.58 8.74 9.40
CA LYS A 26 -0.71 8.06 9.50
C LYS A 26 -0.97 7.26 8.22
N ILE A 27 -0.72 5.97 8.29
CA ILE A 27 -0.99 5.04 7.19
C ILE A 27 -2.23 4.25 7.57
N TYR A 28 -3.27 4.36 6.77
CA TYR A 28 -4.56 3.71 7.05
C TYR A 28 -4.63 2.33 6.43
N PHE A 29 -4.18 2.20 5.19
CA PHE A 29 -4.17 0.92 4.48
C PHE A 29 -2.84 0.72 3.80
N VAL A 30 -2.37 -0.53 3.80
CA VAL A 30 -1.23 -0.95 3.01
C VAL A 30 -1.74 -2.00 2.03
N PHE A 31 -1.48 -1.80 0.74
CA PHE A 31 -1.91 -2.71 -0.32
C PHE A 31 -0.74 -3.52 -0.82
N GLU A 32 -0.94 -4.82 -0.98
CA GLU A 32 0.08 -5.76 -1.43
C GLU A 32 -0.40 -6.49 -2.66
N ALA A 33 0.41 -6.49 -3.74
CA ALA A 33 0.11 -7.21 -4.97
C ALA A 33 0.31 -8.72 -4.80
N GLU A 34 -0.38 -9.51 -5.62
CA GLU A 34 -0.15 -10.94 -5.69
C GLU A 34 1.25 -11.23 -6.25
N GLY A 35 1.84 -12.34 -5.84
CA GLY A 35 3.17 -12.72 -6.28
C GLY A 35 4.30 -11.99 -5.58
N THR A 36 4.00 -11.18 -4.58
CA THR A 36 5.03 -10.56 -3.74
C THR A 36 5.84 -11.65 -3.05
N SER A 37 7.17 -11.50 -3.02
CA SER A 37 8.05 -12.49 -2.40
C SER A 37 7.70 -12.69 -0.92
N GLU A 38 7.98 -13.89 -0.42
CA GLU A 38 7.72 -14.23 0.98
C GLU A 38 8.43 -13.28 1.95
N ASN A 39 9.68 -12.93 1.64
CA ASN A 39 10.45 -12.01 2.48
C ASN A 39 9.80 -10.62 2.54
N THR A 40 9.35 -10.11 1.40
CA THR A 40 8.69 -8.82 1.33
C THR A 40 7.35 -8.85 2.06
N HIS A 41 6.57 -9.92 1.84
CA HIS A 41 5.28 -10.10 2.51
C HIS A 41 5.46 -10.12 4.03
N LYS A 42 6.40 -10.91 4.53
CA LYS A 42 6.66 -11.00 5.96
C LYS A 42 7.08 -9.65 6.54
N ARG A 43 7.99 -8.97 5.86
CA ARG A 43 8.47 -7.66 6.29
C ARG A 43 7.33 -6.65 6.42
N ILE A 44 6.49 -6.55 5.41
CA ILE A 44 5.38 -5.60 5.38
C ILE A 44 4.30 -6.00 6.39
N SER A 45 4.00 -7.29 6.52
CA SER A 45 3.04 -7.81 7.47
C SER A 45 3.46 -7.50 8.90
N ASP A 46 4.73 -7.74 9.24
CA ASP A 46 5.27 -7.45 10.58
C ASP A 46 5.20 -5.96 10.89
N LYS A 47 5.56 -5.10 9.92
CA LYS A 47 5.49 -3.65 10.09
C LYS A 47 4.05 -3.17 10.29
N CYS A 48 3.12 -3.70 9.51
CA CYS A 48 1.71 -3.34 9.64
C CYS A 48 1.17 -3.74 11.03
N LYS A 49 1.52 -4.92 11.51
CA LYS A 49 1.12 -5.37 12.85
C LYS A 49 1.71 -4.48 13.94
N PHE A 50 2.98 -4.15 13.82
CA PHE A 50 3.68 -3.33 14.81
C PHE A 50 3.09 -1.92 14.91
N TYR A 51 2.77 -1.31 13.75
CA TYR A 51 2.29 0.07 13.71
C TYR A 51 0.77 0.19 13.63
N GLY A 52 0.05 -0.93 13.61
CA GLY A 52 -1.41 -0.94 13.60
C GLY A 52 -2.04 -0.56 12.27
N ALA A 53 -1.32 -0.72 11.17
CA ALA A 53 -1.84 -0.47 9.83
C ALA A 53 -2.56 -1.72 9.30
N ARG A 54 -3.60 -1.51 8.47
CA ARG A 54 -4.32 -2.62 7.85
C ARG A 54 -3.64 -3.03 6.56
N LEU A 55 -3.37 -4.32 6.41
CA LEU A 55 -2.78 -4.89 5.21
C LEU A 55 -3.86 -5.57 4.39
N LEU A 56 -3.99 -5.14 3.13
CA LEU A 56 -4.96 -5.69 2.20
C LEU A 56 -4.24 -6.23 0.97
N ARG A 57 -4.57 -7.44 0.56
CA ARG A 57 -4.07 -8.01 -0.69
C ARG A 57 -4.99 -7.63 -1.82
N VAL A 58 -4.40 -7.11 -2.91
CA VAL A 58 -5.15 -6.84 -4.12
C VAL A 58 -5.02 -8.03 -5.07
N GLY A 59 -6.05 -8.31 -5.85
CA GLY A 59 -6.10 -9.49 -6.71
C GLY A 59 -5.40 -9.30 -8.06
N VAL A 60 -4.29 -8.55 -8.09
CA VAL A 60 -3.51 -8.30 -9.30
C VAL A 60 -2.03 -8.51 -9.01
N ASP A 61 -1.25 -8.85 -10.05
CA ASP A 61 0.18 -9.04 -9.88
C ASP A 61 0.93 -7.70 -9.78
N THR A 62 2.25 -7.77 -9.57
CA THR A 62 3.07 -6.58 -9.36
C THR A 62 3.10 -5.66 -10.58
N SER A 63 3.09 -6.19 -11.79
CA SER A 63 3.07 -5.41 -13.02
C SER A 63 1.74 -4.66 -13.18
N GLU A 64 0.64 -5.37 -12.97
CA GLU A 64 -0.71 -4.79 -13.06
C GLU A 64 -0.93 -3.75 -11.98
N PHE A 65 -0.46 -4.02 -10.78
CA PHE A 65 -0.59 -3.10 -9.66
C PHE A 65 0.14 -1.78 -9.96
N ALA A 66 1.36 -1.85 -10.48
CA ALA A 66 2.11 -0.67 -10.88
C ALA A 66 1.35 0.13 -11.94
N ARG A 67 0.82 -0.55 -12.95
CA ARG A 67 0.08 0.09 -14.03
C ARG A 67 -1.18 0.79 -13.53
N LEU A 68 -1.92 0.15 -12.64
CA LEU A 68 -3.14 0.74 -12.06
C LEU A 68 -2.85 2.03 -11.29
N LEU A 69 -1.66 2.14 -10.72
CA LEU A 69 -1.26 3.32 -9.95
C LEU A 69 -0.44 4.32 -10.78
N GLY A 70 -0.37 4.12 -12.10
CA GLY A 70 0.33 5.03 -12.99
C GLY A 70 1.85 4.95 -12.91
N LYS A 71 2.38 3.82 -12.46
CA LYS A 71 3.82 3.58 -12.36
C LYS A 71 4.29 2.65 -13.46
N THR A 72 5.56 2.74 -13.83
CA THR A 72 6.20 1.83 -14.77
C THR A 72 6.91 0.71 -14.02
N GLY A 73 7.05 -0.45 -14.65
CA GLY A 73 7.73 -1.60 -14.05
C GLY A 73 6.82 -2.39 -13.12
N GLU A 74 7.31 -2.75 -11.95
CA GLU A 74 6.61 -3.56 -10.98
C GLU A 74 6.47 -2.83 -9.65
N LEU A 75 5.36 -3.07 -8.97
CA LEU A 75 5.09 -2.48 -7.66
C LEU A 75 4.45 -3.55 -6.78
N ALA A 76 5.12 -3.93 -5.71
CA ALA A 76 4.62 -4.96 -4.80
C ALA A 76 3.72 -4.38 -3.71
N VAL A 77 4.04 -3.20 -3.20
CA VAL A 77 3.39 -2.61 -2.03
C VAL A 77 3.15 -1.12 -2.24
N ALA A 78 2.00 -0.64 -1.80
CA ALA A 78 1.70 0.79 -1.73
C ALA A 78 0.89 1.04 -0.47
N ALA A 79 0.94 2.25 0.06
CA ALA A 79 0.21 2.62 1.26
C ALA A 79 -0.63 3.86 1.04
N LEU A 80 -1.80 3.89 1.66
CA LEU A 80 -2.72 5.02 1.59
C LEU A 80 -2.61 5.83 2.89
N ALA A 81 -2.23 7.10 2.75
CA ALA A 81 -1.97 7.98 3.89
C ALA A 81 -3.07 9.01 4.13
N ASP A 82 -4.14 9.01 3.34
CA ASP A 82 -5.21 9.99 3.44
C ASP A 82 -6.46 9.36 4.06
N GLN A 83 -6.93 9.92 5.16
CA GLN A 83 -8.08 9.40 5.89
C GLN A 83 -9.37 9.42 5.07
N SER A 84 -9.59 10.45 4.28
CA SER A 84 -10.81 10.55 3.48
C SER A 84 -10.93 9.42 2.48
N PHE A 85 -9.82 9.08 1.82
CA PHE A 85 -9.80 7.97 0.88
C PHE A 85 -9.92 6.62 1.62
N ALA A 86 -9.31 6.50 2.79
CA ALA A 86 -9.41 5.29 3.60
C ALA A 86 -10.85 5.02 4.03
N GLU A 87 -11.58 6.05 4.47
CA GLU A 87 -12.98 5.94 4.84
C GLU A 87 -13.84 5.53 3.65
N GLY A 88 -13.58 6.11 2.47
CA GLY A 88 -14.28 5.74 1.25
C GLY A 88 -14.07 4.27 0.88
N ILE A 89 -12.86 3.79 1.02
CA ILE A 89 -12.53 2.38 0.76
C ILE A 89 -13.24 1.46 1.75
N GLU A 90 -13.28 1.80 3.02
CA GLU A 90 -13.97 1.01 4.03
C GLU A 90 -15.46 0.87 3.72
N LYS A 91 -16.09 1.91 3.25
CA LYS A 91 -17.51 1.86 2.87
C LYS A 91 -17.77 0.96 1.66
N LEU A 92 -16.80 0.80 0.78
CA LEU A 92 -16.93 -0.04 -0.40
C LEU A 92 -16.62 -1.51 -0.11
N ILE A 93 -15.90 -1.78 0.92
CA ILE A 93 -15.56 -3.13 1.35
C ILE A 93 -16.61 -3.67 2.32
#